data_a125c6df76dac47fec19cc4fac9d9ef3
#
_entry.id   a125c6df76dac47fec19cc4fac9d9ef3
#
_cell.length_a   1.000
_cell.length_b   1.000
_cell.length_c   1.000
_cell.angle_alpha   90.00
_cell.angle_beta   90.00
_cell.angle_gamma   90.00
#
_symmetry.space_group_name_H-M   'P 1'
#
loop_
_entity.id
_entity.type
_entity.pdbx_description
1 polymer ?
#
loop_
_entity_poly.entity_id
_entity_poly.type
_entity_poly.pdbx_seq_one_letter_code
_entity_poly.pdbx_strand_id
1 'polypeptide(L)'
;MTFKNLFHPDKVYLLDVLHGLTNLPPQYANVIIFDPPYNIGKDFGNNFDNLDFTDYLEWADKWIKQGIRVLNDSGTMYIYGFSEILAHIFVRINLPKRWLVWHYTNKNSPKNFFWQRSHESIIAVWKDTDKRIFNLDAVREPYTDVFLKNAAGKERAATPGRFSHGNKKTIYTAHENGALPRDVIKVSALAGGAGRVERFFYCDTCENIFMLENRGDHKEHKIIEHPTQKPTELTKKLLLASKPSEGGKVVVPFAGTGSELYIAKKLGMEAIGFEINEDYYCMSNLLIQKGFPNGKI
;
A
#
# COMPACT_ATOMS: atom_id res chain seq x y z
N MET A 1 -32.59 -6.61 -2.37
CA MET A 1 -31.85 -7.78 -1.87
C MET A 1 -30.95 -7.28 -0.74
N THR A 2 -31.21 -7.72 0.49
CA THR A 2 -30.35 -7.44 1.64
C THR A 2 -29.07 -8.26 1.46
N PHE A 3 -27.95 -7.57 1.21
CA PHE A 3 -26.64 -8.22 1.29
C PHE A 3 -26.47 -8.72 2.74
N LYS A 4 -26.60 -10.02 2.96
CA LYS A 4 -26.13 -10.62 4.22
C LYS A 4 -24.64 -10.31 4.30
N ASN A 5 -24.16 -9.81 5.47
CA ASN A 5 -22.74 -9.66 5.74
C ASN A 5 -22.08 -11.04 5.65
N LEU A 6 -21.60 -11.39 4.44
CA LEU A 6 -20.88 -12.65 4.17
C LEU A 6 -19.50 -12.65 4.81
N PHE A 7 -18.95 -11.45 5.09
CA PHE A 7 -17.59 -11.28 5.57
C PHE A 7 -17.58 -10.61 6.94
N HIS A 8 -16.83 -11.17 7.87
CA HIS A 8 -16.52 -10.56 9.15
C HIS A 8 -15.27 -9.71 9.05
N PRO A 9 -15.18 -8.58 9.78
CA PRO A 9 -13.99 -7.73 9.77
C PRO A 9 -12.77 -8.45 10.37
N ASP A 10 -11.61 -7.91 10.06
CA ASP A 10 -10.29 -8.37 10.50
C ASP A 10 -10.00 -9.82 10.13
N LYS A 11 -10.35 -10.17 8.91
CA LYS A 11 -10.14 -11.51 8.35
C LYS A 11 -9.71 -11.45 6.89
N VAL A 12 -8.84 -12.40 6.52
CA VAL A 12 -8.58 -12.79 5.13
C VAL A 12 -9.40 -14.02 4.81
N TYR A 13 -9.97 -14.04 3.61
CA TYR A 13 -10.76 -15.16 3.09
C TYR A 13 -10.02 -15.84 1.94
N LEU A 14 -10.02 -17.16 1.91
CA LEU A 14 -9.43 -17.96 0.83
C LEU A 14 -10.34 -17.87 -0.40
N LEU A 15 -10.18 -16.84 -1.19
CA LEU A 15 -11.03 -16.51 -2.32
C LEU A 15 -10.23 -15.79 -3.43
N ASP A 16 -10.63 -16.04 -4.67
CA ASP A 16 -10.22 -15.20 -5.81
C ASP A 16 -10.71 -13.75 -5.64
N VAL A 17 -9.89 -12.80 -6.10
CA VAL A 17 -10.15 -11.37 -6.01
C VAL A 17 -11.50 -10.93 -6.57
N LEU A 18 -11.87 -11.47 -7.74
CA LEU A 18 -13.14 -11.10 -8.41
C LEU A 18 -14.33 -11.67 -7.65
N HIS A 19 -14.21 -12.90 -7.15
CA HIS A 19 -15.23 -13.53 -6.33
C HIS A 19 -15.41 -12.76 -5.02
N GLY A 20 -14.33 -12.43 -4.33
CA GLY A 20 -14.37 -11.66 -3.09
C GLY A 20 -15.02 -10.29 -3.28
N LEU A 21 -14.52 -9.51 -4.25
CA LEU A 21 -15.06 -8.17 -4.52
C LEU A 21 -16.53 -8.19 -4.95
N THR A 22 -16.96 -9.13 -5.78
CA THR A 22 -18.35 -9.21 -6.27
C THR A 22 -19.35 -9.43 -5.13
N ASN A 23 -18.95 -10.12 -4.08
CA ASN A 23 -19.76 -10.37 -2.89
C ASN A 23 -19.82 -9.22 -1.89
N LEU A 24 -19.02 -8.16 -2.06
CA LEU A 24 -19.12 -6.95 -1.28
C LEU A 24 -20.19 -6.00 -1.84
N PRO A 25 -20.96 -5.30 -1.00
CA PRO A 25 -21.92 -4.31 -1.46
C PRO A 25 -21.23 -3.10 -2.13
N PRO A 26 -21.93 -2.38 -3.02
CA PRO A 26 -21.44 -1.10 -3.51
C PRO A 26 -21.19 -0.13 -2.35
N GLN A 27 -20.22 0.79 -2.52
CA GLN A 27 -19.92 1.85 -1.54
C GLN A 27 -19.51 1.33 -0.14
N TYR A 28 -18.94 0.13 -0.08
CA TYR A 28 -18.58 -0.52 1.19
C TYR A 28 -17.31 0.07 1.81
N ALA A 29 -16.26 0.31 1.01
CA ALA A 29 -14.91 0.59 1.49
C ALA A 29 -14.56 2.09 1.50
N ASN A 30 -13.91 2.55 2.56
CA ASN A 30 -13.26 3.85 2.62
C ASN A 30 -11.87 3.80 1.95
N VAL A 31 -11.15 2.69 2.12
CA VAL A 31 -9.85 2.50 1.49
C VAL A 31 -9.80 1.11 0.85
N ILE A 32 -9.28 1.05 -0.37
CA ILE A 32 -8.95 -0.22 -1.03
C ILE A 32 -7.47 -0.19 -1.37
N ILE A 33 -6.74 -1.26 -1.03
CA ILE A 33 -5.33 -1.42 -1.37
C ILE A 33 -5.18 -2.64 -2.26
N PHE A 34 -4.83 -2.42 -3.52
CA PHE A 34 -4.49 -3.45 -4.48
C PHE A 34 -2.97 -3.58 -4.60
N ASP A 35 -2.42 -4.73 -4.26
CA ASP A 35 -1.05 -5.14 -4.54
C ASP A 35 -1.06 -6.41 -5.40
N PRO A 36 -1.51 -6.33 -6.66
CA PRO A 36 -1.67 -7.47 -7.54
C PRO A 36 -0.31 -8.07 -7.92
N PRO A 37 -0.24 -9.31 -8.43
CA PRO A 37 0.90 -9.78 -9.21
C PRO A 37 1.22 -8.78 -10.33
N TYR A 38 2.53 -8.47 -10.54
CA TYR A 38 2.95 -7.41 -11.49
C TYR A 38 3.21 -7.92 -12.90
N ASN A 39 2.91 -9.17 -13.18
CA ASN A 39 3.18 -9.84 -14.46
C ASN A 39 4.67 -9.82 -14.85
N ILE A 40 5.53 -10.15 -13.90
CA ILE A 40 7.00 -10.16 -14.05
C ILE A 40 7.61 -11.56 -13.86
N GLY A 41 6.78 -12.59 -13.87
CA GLY A 41 7.18 -13.99 -13.75
C GLY A 41 7.60 -14.41 -12.34
N LYS A 42 7.09 -13.76 -11.29
CA LYS A 42 7.30 -14.22 -9.92
C LYS A 42 6.37 -15.36 -9.58
N ASP A 43 6.90 -16.35 -8.87
CA ASP A 43 6.09 -17.44 -8.34
C ASP A 43 5.40 -17.00 -7.03
N PHE A 44 4.07 -16.92 -7.09
CA PHE A 44 3.19 -16.71 -5.95
C PHE A 44 2.39 -17.99 -5.61
N GLY A 45 2.85 -19.16 -6.13
CA GLY A 45 2.13 -20.42 -5.99
C GLY A 45 0.94 -20.57 -6.95
N ASN A 46 0.80 -19.65 -7.88
CA ASN A 46 -0.16 -19.69 -8.98
C ASN A 46 0.48 -19.05 -10.23
N ASN A 47 0.08 -19.42 -11.43
CA ASN A 47 0.69 -18.95 -12.67
C ASN A 47 0.20 -17.54 -13.12
N PHE A 48 -0.44 -16.77 -12.25
CA PHE A 48 -1.03 -15.47 -12.60
C PHE A 48 -0.05 -14.31 -12.82
N ASP A 49 1.23 -14.49 -12.48
CA ASP A 49 2.26 -13.45 -12.70
C ASP A 49 3.00 -13.60 -14.04
N ASN A 50 2.50 -14.43 -14.95
CA ASN A 50 3.07 -14.67 -16.30
C ASN A 50 1.97 -14.84 -17.37
N LEU A 51 1.01 -13.94 -17.39
CA LEU A 51 -0.04 -13.87 -18.38
C LEU A 51 0.46 -13.16 -19.65
N ASP A 52 -0.19 -13.40 -20.79
CA ASP A 52 -0.10 -12.47 -21.92
C ASP A 52 -0.45 -11.07 -21.43
N PHE A 53 0.25 -10.05 -21.94
CA PHE A 53 0.11 -8.71 -21.44
C PHE A 53 -1.30 -8.13 -21.63
N THR A 54 -1.94 -8.48 -22.75
CA THR A 54 -3.32 -8.07 -23.02
C THR A 54 -4.29 -8.72 -22.05
N ASP A 55 -4.15 -10.03 -21.81
CA ASP A 55 -4.97 -10.79 -20.88
C ASP A 55 -4.81 -10.26 -19.44
N TYR A 56 -3.57 -9.90 -19.06
CA TYR A 56 -3.29 -9.27 -17.78
C TYR A 56 -4.04 -7.94 -17.62
N LEU A 57 -4.03 -7.08 -18.63
CA LEU A 57 -4.72 -5.79 -18.60
C LEU A 57 -6.25 -5.97 -18.57
N GLU A 58 -6.80 -6.94 -19.31
CA GLU A 58 -8.23 -7.26 -19.25
C GLU A 58 -8.65 -7.80 -17.88
N TRP A 59 -7.82 -8.64 -17.27
CA TRP A 59 -8.03 -9.10 -15.90
C TRP A 59 -7.94 -7.93 -14.91
N ALA A 60 -6.99 -7.01 -15.09
CA ALA A 60 -6.86 -5.81 -14.28
C ALA A 60 -8.11 -4.91 -14.39
N ASP A 61 -8.63 -4.70 -15.60
CA ASP A 61 -9.86 -3.92 -15.80
C ASP A 61 -11.06 -4.50 -15.01
N LYS A 62 -11.14 -5.83 -14.88
CA LYS A 62 -12.24 -6.51 -14.16
C LYS A 62 -12.19 -6.20 -12.66
N TRP A 63 -11.05 -6.39 -12.00
CA TRP A 63 -10.97 -6.13 -10.56
C TRP A 63 -10.94 -4.63 -10.24
N ILE A 64 -10.40 -3.76 -11.10
CA ILE A 64 -10.50 -2.30 -10.97
C ILE A 64 -11.97 -1.85 -11.01
N LYS A 65 -12.75 -2.35 -11.98
CA LYS A 65 -14.18 -2.05 -12.08
C LYS A 65 -14.93 -2.45 -10.81
N GLN A 66 -14.64 -3.62 -10.24
CA GLN A 66 -15.23 -4.04 -8.97
C GLN A 66 -14.73 -3.19 -7.80
N GLY A 67 -13.45 -2.84 -7.75
CA GLY A 67 -12.90 -1.92 -6.76
C GLY A 67 -13.61 -0.56 -6.78
N ILE A 68 -13.80 0.03 -7.96
CA ILE A 68 -14.54 1.29 -8.12
C ILE A 68 -15.98 1.15 -7.62
N ARG A 69 -16.66 0.03 -7.86
CA ARG A 69 -18.00 -0.22 -7.35
C ARG A 69 -18.05 -0.28 -5.82
N VAL A 70 -17.08 -0.98 -5.23
CA VAL A 70 -16.98 -1.20 -3.78
C VAL A 70 -16.48 0.04 -3.03
N LEU A 71 -15.66 0.89 -3.66
CA LEU A 71 -15.19 2.14 -3.08
C LEU A 71 -16.36 3.08 -2.82
N ASN A 72 -16.40 3.73 -1.65
CA ASN A 72 -17.38 4.79 -1.37
C ASN A 72 -16.95 6.13 -1.99
N ASP A 73 -17.84 7.13 -1.99
CA ASP A 73 -17.60 8.39 -2.67
C ASP A 73 -16.50 9.24 -2.02
N SER A 74 -16.29 9.10 -0.72
CA SER A 74 -15.22 9.78 0.03
C SER A 74 -13.92 9.00 0.09
N GLY A 75 -13.90 7.79 -0.45
CA GLY A 75 -12.79 6.84 -0.33
C GLY A 75 -11.66 7.04 -1.33
N THR A 76 -10.56 6.37 -1.06
CA THR A 76 -9.39 6.29 -1.95
C THR A 76 -8.97 4.84 -2.19
N MET A 77 -8.74 4.53 -3.45
CA MET A 77 -8.20 3.23 -3.89
C MET A 77 -6.73 3.41 -4.30
N TYR A 78 -5.85 2.60 -3.74
CA TYR A 78 -4.42 2.58 -4.05
C TYR A 78 -4.09 1.30 -4.83
N ILE A 79 -3.36 1.44 -5.94
CA ILE A 79 -2.95 0.31 -6.80
C ILE A 79 -1.43 0.36 -6.91
N TYR A 80 -0.75 -0.65 -6.40
CA TYR A 80 0.70 -0.82 -6.50
C TYR A 80 1.11 -1.46 -7.83
N GLY A 81 2.32 -1.17 -8.26
CA GLY A 81 2.93 -1.83 -9.40
C GLY A 81 4.22 -1.17 -9.87
N PHE A 82 4.86 -1.79 -10.84
CA PHE A 82 5.95 -1.13 -11.56
C PHE A 82 5.41 -0.09 -12.53
N SER A 83 6.17 0.98 -12.73
CA SER A 83 5.77 2.11 -13.57
C SER A 83 5.37 1.68 -14.98
N GLU A 84 6.09 0.72 -15.55
CA GLU A 84 5.89 0.20 -16.89
C GLU A 84 4.51 -0.44 -17.07
N ILE A 85 4.05 -1.14 -16.04
CA ILE A 85 2.74 -1.82 -16.03
C ILE A 85 1.63 -0.84 -15.64
N LEU A 86 1.87 -0.05 -14.58
CA LEU A 86 0.88 0.90 -14.09
C LEU A 86 0.56 2.01 -15.09
N ALA A 87 1.49 2.37 -16.00
CA ALA A 87 1.21 3.34 -17.06
C ALA A 87 0.04 2.91 -17.94
N HIS A 88 -0.03 1.63 -18.30
CA HIS A 88 -1.15 1.06 -19.08
C HIS A 88 -2.45 1.01 -18.28
N ILE A 89 -2.38 0.69 -16.99
CA ILE A 89 -3.55 0.71 -16.09
C ILE A 89 -4.03 2.14 -15.88
N PHE A 90 -3.10 3.09 -15.68
CA PHE A 90 -3.43 4.49 -15.40
C PHE A 90 -4.31 5.12 -16.49
N VAL A 91 -3.99 4.90 -17.75
CA VAL A 91 -4.76 5.48 -18.88
C VAL A 91 -6.14 4.86 -19.05
N ARG A 92 -6.38 3.64 -18.52
CA ARG A 92 -7.65 2.91 -18.58
C ARG A 92 -8.64 3.36 -17.49
N ILE A 93 -8.18 3.98 -16.41
CA ILE A 93 -9.04 4.45 -15.32
C ILE A 93 -9.58 5.84 -15.66
N ASN A 94 -10.89 5.95 -15.91
CA ASN A 94 -11.54 7.23 -16.20
C ASN A 94 -12.13 7.86 -14.93
N LEU A 95 -11.27 8.08 -13.90
CA LEU A 95 -11.61 8.75 -12.64
C LEU A 95 -10.47 9.70 -12.25
N PRO A 96 -10.71 10.69 -11.37
CA PRO A 96 -9.66 11.48 -10.78
C PRO A 96 -8.62 10.57 -10.10
N LYS A 97 -7.36 10.84 -10.37
CA LYS A 97 -6.26 9.99 -9.89
C LYS A 97 -4.95 10.75 -9.79
N ARG A 98 -4.02 10.24 -8.97
CA ARG A 98 -2.67 10.77 -8.79
C ARG A 98 -1.67 9.63 -8.86
N TRP A 99 -0.55 9.86 -9.53
CA TRP A 99 0.61 8.99 -9.47
C TRP A 99 1.42 9.32 -8.22
N LEU A 100 1.68 8.32 -7.37
CA LEU A 100 2.59 8.39 -6.23
C LEU A 100 3.80 7.49 -6.50
N VAL A 101 4.93 7.85 -5.92
CA VAL A 101 6.16 7.08 -6.01
C VAL A 101 6.58 6.64 -4.61
N TRP A 102 6.65 5.34 -4.38
CA TRP A 102 7.32 4.80 -3.21
C TRP A 102 8.81 4.66 -3.51
N HIS A 103 9.62 5.56 -2.93
CA HIS A 103 11.07 5.60 -3.12
C HIS A 103 11.81 4.94 -1.97
N TYR A 104 12.79 4.08 -2.32
CA TYR A 104 13.67 3.40 -1.38
C TYR A 104 15.10 3.34 -1.92
N THR A 105 16.10 3.35 -1.01
CA THR A 105 17.53 3.34 -1.38
C THR A 105 18.28 2.13 -0.83
N ASN A 106 17.62 1.29 -0.04
CA ASN A 106 18.22 0.17 0.68
C ASN A 106 18.06 -1.20 -0.01
N LYS A 107 17.43 -1.24 -1.19
CA LYS A 107 17.30 -2.46 -2.00
C LYS A 107 18.14 -2.29 -3.25
N ASN A 108 19.25 -2.98 -3.32
CA ASN A 108 20.13 -2.99 -4.49
C ASN A 108 19.86 -4.25 -5.32
N SER A 109 19.53 -4.03 -6.58
CA SER A 109 19.53 -5.08 -7.61
C SER A 109 20.56 -4.64 -8.65
N PRO A 110 21.86 -4.94 -8.46
CA PRO A 110 22.92 -4.38 -9.28
C PRO A 110 22.74 -4.81 -10.74
N LYS A 111 22.49 -3.83 -11.61
CA LYS A 111 22.51 -3.98 -13.05
C LYS A 111 23.62 -3.07 -13.57
N ASN A 112 24.70 -3.67 -14.03
CA ASN A 112 25.90 -2.92 -14.45
C ASN A 112 25.73 -2.20 -15.81
N PHE A 113 24.58 -2.36 -16.46
CA PHE A 113 24.32 -1.89 -17.82
C PHE A 113 23.12 -0.93 -17.93
N PHE A 114 22.39 -0.66 -16.81
CA PHE A 114 21.23 0.24 -16.81
C PHE A 114 20.98 0.84 -15.42
N TRP A 115 20.03 1.81 -15.37
CA TRP A 115 19.60 2.45 -14.13
C TRP A 115 19.05 1.44 -13.13
N GLN A 116 19.47 1.57 -11.87
CA GLN A 116 18.96 0.74 -10.78
C GLN A 116 17.55 1.16 -10.40
N ARG A 117 16.66 0.19 -10.20
CA ARG A 117 15.32 0.46 -9.68
C ARG A 117 15.40 0.83 -8.20
N SER A 118 14.94 2.03 -7.87
CA SER A 118 14.90 2.58 -6.52
C SER A 118 13.49 2.99 -6.09
N HIS A 119 12.47 2.57 -6.84
CA HIS A 119 11.08 2.89 -6.53
C HIS A 119 10.11 1.84 -7.06
N GLU A 120 8.93 1.82 -6.46
CA GLU A 120 7.70 1.27 -7.02
C GLU A 120 6.68 2.40 -7.14
N SER A 121 5.68 2.22 -7.98
CA SER A 121 4.65 3.23 -8.22
C SER A 121 3.34 2.84 -7.56
N ILE A 122 2.52 3.85 -7.25
CA ILE A 122 1.18 3.66 -6.68
C ILE A 122 0.24 4.61 -7.42
N ILE A 123 -0.88 4.11 -7.90
CA ILE A 123 -1.96 4.97 -8.41
C ILE A 123 -2.96 5.18 -7.27
N ALA A 124 -3.15 6.42 -6.83
CA ALA A 124 -4.26 6.80 -5.96
C ALA A 124 -5.45 7.23 -6.82
N VAL A 125 -6.60 6.60 -6.63
CA VAL A 125 -7.84 6.83 -7.40
C VAL A 125 -8.97 7.17 -6.44
N TRP A 126 -9.82 8.12 -6.80
CA TRP A 126 -11.02 8.50 -6.04
C TRP A 126 -12.17 8.84 -6.98
N LYS A 127 -13.42 8.84 -6.47
CA LYS A 127 -14.59 9.11 -7.27
C LYS A 127 -14.92 10.60 -7.34
N ASP A 128 -14.90 11.26 -6.19
CA ASP A 128 -15.35 12.64 -6.02
C ASP A 128 -14.27 13.45 -5.29
N THR A 129 -13.76 14.48 -5.96
CA THR A 129 -12.67 15.30 -5.41
C THR A 129 -13.10 16.11 -4.20
N ASP A 130 -14.36 16.55 -4.16
CA ASP A 130 -14.87 17.40 -3.08
C ASP A 130 -15.23 16.59 -1.83
N LYS A 131 -15.61 15.32 -2.01
CA LYS A 131 -15.94 14.41 -0.91
C LYS A 131 -14.74 13.59 -0.41
N ARG A 132 -13.67 13.48 -1.20
CA ARG A 132 -12.51 12.67 -0.85
C ARG A 132 -11.91 13.07 0.49
N ILE A 133 -11.75 12.11 1.38
CA ILE A 133 -11.01 12.30 2.63
C ILE A 133 -9.52 12.35 2.31
N PHE A 134 -8.86 13.42 2.76
CA PHE A 134 -7.41 13.53 2.77
C PHE A 134 -6.94 14.23 4.05
N ASN A 135 -6.43 13.45 4.99
CA ASN A 135 -5.97 13.92 6.30
C ASN A 135 -4.54 14.47 6.19
N LEU A 136 -4.44 15.69 5.72
CA LEU A 136 -3.18 16.37 5.45
C LEU A 136 -2.21 16.32 6.63
N ASP A 137 -2.70 16.67 7.82
CA ASP A 137 -1.86 16.80 9.02
C ASP A 137 -1.38 15.45 9.57
N ALA A 138 -2.11 14.37 9.29
CA ALA A 138 -1.71 13.02 9.70
C ALA A 138 -0.53 12.46 8.88
N VAL A 139 -0.20 13.08 7.75
CA VAL A 139 0.82 12.59 6.81
C VAL A 139 1.86 13.63 6.45
N ARG A 140 1.92 14.74 7.20
CA ARG A 140 2.98 15.74 7.04
C ARG A 140 4.37 15.13 7.21
N GLU A 141 5.34 15.75 6.59
CA GLU A 141 6.74 15.35 6.63
C GLU A 141 7.55 16.30 7.51
N PRO A 142 8.59 15.82 8.21
CA PRO A 142 9.47 16.72 8.93
C PRO A 142 10.14 17.71 7.99
N TYR A 143 10.30 18.96 8.45
CA TYR A 143 11.14 19.90 7.73
C TYR A 143 12.61 19.50 7.83
N THR A 144 13.38 19.84 6.80
CA THR A 144 14.84 19.73 6.88
C THR A 144 15.41 20.84 7.76
N ASP A 145 16.49 20.57 8.48
CA ASP A 145 17.21 21.58 9.30
C ASP A 145 17.63 22.78 8.47
N VAL A 146 18.05 22.55 7.22
CA VAL A 146 18.43 23.60 6.27
C VAL A 146 17.26 24.55 5.99
N PHE A 147 16.04 24.01 5.81
CA PHE A 147 14.85 24.84 5.62
C PHE A 147 14.53 25.65 6.88
N LEU A 148 14.50 25.02 8.05
CA LEU A 148 14.19 25.67 9.33
C LEU A 148 15.20 26.80 9.61
N LYS A 149 16.49 26.57 9.42
CA LYS A 149 17.56 27.55 9.66
C LYS A 149 17.58 28.71 8.67
N ASN A 150 17.32 28.44 7.40
CA ASN A 150 17.61 29.39 6.33
C ASN A 150 16.39 30.01 5.65
N ALA A 151 15.20 29.43 5.82
CA ALA A 151 14.02 29.81 5.08
C ALA A 151 12.80 30.15 5.93
N ALA A 152 12.55 29.39 7.00
CA ALA A 152 11.38 29.57 7.83
C ALA A 152 11.39 30.96 8.51
N GLY A 153 10.26 31.68 8.43
CA GLY A 153 10.09 33.00 9.03
C GLY A 153 10.82 34.14 8.34
N LYS A 154 11.54 33.90 7.25
CA LYS A 154 12.28 34.94 6.51
C LYS A 154 11.53 35.40 5.28
N GLU A 155 11.54 36.72 5.05
CA GLU A 155 11.04 37.30 3.81
C GLU A 155 11.92 36.89 2.63
N ARG A 156 11.32 36.41 1.58
CA ARG A 156 11.99 36.04 0.33
C ARG A 156 11.21 36.52 -0.88
N ALA A 157 11.95 37.02 -1.86
CA ALA A 157 11.39 37.20 -3.19
C ALA A 157 11.09 35.85 -3.82
N ALA A 158 9.95 35.72 -4.46
CA ALA A 158 9.61 34.51 -5.23
C ALA A 158 10.62 34.36 -6.37
N THR A 159 11.16 33.18 -6.59
CA THR A 159 12.01 32.89 -7.73
C THR A 159 11.16 32.87 -8.99
N PRO A 160 11.54 33.62 -10.06
CA PRO A 160 10.87 33.53 -11.34
C PRO A 160 10.88 32.06 -11.85
N GLY A 161 9.78 31.61 -12.37
CA GLY A 161 9.65 30.23 -12.88
C GLY A 161 8.29 29.98 -13.50
N ARG A 162 8.01 28.72 -13.83
CA ARG A 162 6.77 28.32 -14.52
C ARG A 162 5.49 28.82 -13.84
N PHE A 163 5.50 28.99 -12.52
CA PHE A 163 4.33 29.34 -11.70
C PHE A 163 4.48 30.65 -10.95
N SER A 164 5.57 31.41 -11.18
CA SER A 164 5.86 32.66 -10.49
C SER A 164 6.65 33.61 -11.38
N HIS A 165 6.25 34.88 -11.39
CA HIS A 165 6.98 35.95 -12.11
C HIS A 165 8.05 36.66 -11.26
N GLY A 166 8.30 36.18 -10.03
CA GLY A 166 9.33 36.76 -9.16
C GLY A 166 8.92 38.04 -8.44
N ASN A 167 7.75 38.62 -8.70
CA ASN A 167 7.34 39.93 -8.21
C ASN A 167 6.73 39.95 -6.79
N LYS A 168 6.53 38.80 -6.20
CA LYS A 168 5.94 38.70 -4.86
C LYS A 168 7.01 38.37 -3.83
N LYS A 169 7.02 39.12 -2.74
CA LYS A 169 7.73 38.77 -1.53
C LYS A 169 6.79 37.93 -0.66
N THR A 170 7.28 36.84 -0.11
CA THR A 170 6.51 35.94 0.78
C THR A 170 7.35 35.58 2.00
N ILE A 171 6.68 35.50 3.14
CA ILE A 171 7.24 34.90 4.36
C ILE A 171 6.64 33.52 4.46
N TYR A 172 7.47 32.49 4.46
CA TYR A 172 6.98 31.12 4.64
C TYR A 172 7.05 30.75 6.13
N THR A 173 5.91 30.70 6.77
CA THR A 173 5.82 30.24 8.17
C THR A 173 5.82 28.71 8.20
N ALA A 174 6.77 28.14 8.93
CA ALA A 174 6.78 26.69 9.14
C ALA A 174 5.55 26.28 9.94
N HIS A 175 4.83 25.26 9.47
CA HIS A 175 3.69 24.70 10.19
C HIS A 175 4.19 23.80 11.32
N GLU A 176 3.56 23.84 12.49
CA GLU A 176 3.98 23.07 13.68
C GLU A 176 4.06 21.56 13.43
N ASN A 177 3.14 21.01 12.65
CA ASN A 177 3.07 19.58 12.32
C ASN A 177 3.95 19.18 11.12
N GLY A 178 4.77 20.07 10.55
CA GLY A 178 5.68 19.75 9.46
C GLY A 178 5.24 20.22 8.07
N ALA A 179 6.04 19.87 7.08
CA ALA A 179 5.85 20.20 5.67
C ALA A 179 4.68 19.42 5.04
N LEU A 180 4.14 19.97 3.95
CA LEU A 180 3.14 19.26 3.15
C LEU A 180 3.70 17.93 2.62
N PRO A 181 2.91 16.85 2.66
CA PRO A 181 3.33 15.56 2.12
C PRO A 181 3.55 15.65 0.61
N ARG A 182 4.53 14.93 0.14
CA ARG A 182 4.86 14.82 -1.28
C ARG A 182 4.31 13.54 -1.88
N ASP A 183 4.14 13.54 -3.19
CA ASP A 183 3.77 12.36 -3.97
C ASP A 183 4.95 11.37 -4.18
N VAL A 184 6.15 11.74 -3.72
CA VAL A 184 7.29 10.83 -3.58
C VAL A 184 7.45 10.46 -2.11
N ILE A 185 6.99 9.26 -1.74
CA ILE A 185 6.97 8.76 -0.37
C ILE A 185 8.26 7.97 -0.12
N LYS A 186 9.12 8.47 0.77
CA LYS A 186 10.38 7.82 1.10
C LYS A 186 10.19 6.88 2.29
N VAL A 187 10.18 5.58 2.04
CA VAL A 187 10.12 4.51 3.03
C VAL A 187 11.06 3.39 2.61
N SER A 188 11.83 2.85 3.53
CA SER A 188 12.75 1.75 3.25
C SER A 188 12.01 0.50 2.76
N ALA A 189 12.53 -0.17 1.75
CA ALA A 189 12.07 -1.50 1.37
C ALA A 189 12.46 -2.52 2.45
N LEU A 190 11.73 -3.63 2.56
CA LEU A 190 12.03 -4.70 3.52
C LEU A 190 13.24 -5.55 3.05
N ALA A 191 14.40 -4.89 3.00
CA ALA A 191 15.68 -5.47 2.66
C ALA A 191 16.73 -5.12 3.72
N GLY A 192 17.73 -5.99 3.92
CA GLY A 192 18.76 -5.78 4.93
C GLY A 192 18.22 -5.59 6.34
N GLY A 193 18.63 -4.54 7.03
CA GLY A 193 18.22 -4.24 8.40
C GLY A 193 16.71 -4.00 8.55
N ALA A 194 16.08 -3.29 7.63
CA ALA A 194 14.63 -3.07 7.65
C ALA A 194 13.85 -4.39 7.51
N GLY A 195 14.32 -5.30 6.65
CA GLY A 195 13.71 -6.62 6.52
C GLY A 195 13.82 -7.46 7.79
N ARG A 196 14.94 -7.36 8.54
CA ARG A 196 15.10 -8.10 9.80
C ARG A 196 14.10 -7.70 10.88
N VAL A 197 13.64 -6.46 10.87
CA VAL A 197 12.71 -5.95 11.89
C VAL A 197 11.26 -6.31 11.57
N GLU A 198 10.92 -6.48 10.29
CA GLU A 198 9.53 -6.52 9.86
C GLU A 198 9.15 -7.75 9.03
N ARG A 199 10.11 -8.37 8.29
CA ARG A 199 9.81 -9.60 7.56
C ARG A 199 9.61 -10.76 8.49
N PHE A 200 8.53 -11.49 8.28
CA PHE A 200 8.19 -12.70 9.00
C PHE A 200 7.90 -13.85 8.02
N PHE A 201 7.87 -15.05 8.54
CA PHE A 201 7.73 -16.30 7.82
C PHE A 201 6.59 -17.11 8.44
N TYR A 202 6.00 -17.97 7.66
CA TYR A 202 5.06 -18.97 8.14
C TYR A 202 5.72 -20.35 8.14
N CYS A 203 5.59 -21.07 9.25
CA CYS A 203 5.96 -22.47 9.36
C CYS A 203 4.71 -23.31 9.26
N ASP A 204 4.55 -24.04 8.15
CA ASP A 204 3.42 -24.91 7.91
C ASP A 204 3.38 -26.07 8.94
N THR A 205 4.54 -26.62 9.29
CA THR A 205 4.67 -27.72 10.26
C THR A 205 4.28 -27.32 11.69
N CYS A 206 4.58 -26.07 12.10
CA CYS A 206 4.25 -25.56 13.43
C CYS A 206 2.92 -24.79 13.46
N GLU A 207 2.32 -24.54 12.30
CA GLU A 207 1.15 -23.67 12.13
C GLU A 207 1.32 -22.32 12.83
N ASN A 208 2.50 -21.71 12.65
CA ASN A 208 2.86 -20.46 13.34
C ASN A 208 3.71 -19.53 12.48
N ILE A 209 3.72 -18.23 12.83
CA ILE A 209 4.55 -17.21 12.22
C ILE A 209 5.75 -16.88 13.11
N PHE A 210 6.90 -16.57 12.49
CA PHE A 210 8.16 -16.26 13.20
C PHE A 210 9.01 -15.26 12.42
N MET A 211 9.94 -14.60 13.12
CA MET A 211 10.88 -13.65 12.53
C MET A 211 12.13 -14.36 11.97
N LEU A 212 12.83 -13.68 11.08
CA LEU A 212 14.07 -14.20 10.45
C LEU A 212 15.10 -14.73 11.46
N GLU A 213 15.24 -14.09 12.62
CA GLU A 213 16.15 -14.49 13.69
C GLU A 213 15.87 -15.89 14.26
N ASN A 214 14.62 -16.33 14.21
CA ASN A 214 14.17 -17.63 14.67
C ASN A 214 14.20 -18.73 13.58
N ARG A 215 14.69 -18.41 12.38
CA ARG A 215 14.69 -19.38 11.26
C ARG A 215 15.48 -20.66 11.58
N GLY A 216 16.46 -20.56 12.48
CA GLY A 216 17.25 -21.70 12.95
C GLY A 216 16.44 -22.80 13.65
N ASP A 217 15.36 -22.42 14.32
CA ASP A 217 14.49 -23.31 15.06
C ASP A 217 13.55 -24.15 14.16
N HIS A 218 13.49 -23.79 12.86
CA HIS A 218 12.60 -24.39 11.86
C HIS A 218 13.36 -25.07 10.70
N LYS A 219 14.63 -25.50 10.89
CA LYS A 219 15.49 -26.01 9.80
C LYS A 219 14.91 -27.21 9.06
N GLU A 220 14.23 -28.09 9.77
CA GLU A 220 13.62 -29.31 9.22
C GLU A 220 12.15 -29.13 8.84
N HIS A 221 11.63 -27.90 8.91
CA HIS A 221 10.23 -27.59 8.68
C HIS A 221 10.00 -26.95 7.30
N LYS A 222 8.80 -27.12 6.76
CA LYS A 222 8.37 -26.39 5.57
C LYS A 222 8.12 -24.92 5.95
N ILE A 223 8.99 -24.03 5.42
CA ILE A 223 8.92 -22.59 5.66
C ILE A 223 8.37 -21.90 4.41
N ILE A 224 7.36 -21.08 4.62
CA ILE A 224 6.74 -20.24 3.60
C ILE A 224 7.22 -18.80 3.78
N GLU A 225 7.71 -18.21 2.70
CA GLU A 225 8.15 -16.83 2.62
C GLU A 225 7.34 -16.07 1.54
N HIS A 226 6.74 -14.95 1.89
CA HIS A 226 6.11 -14.08 0.90
C HIS A 226 7.17 -13.17 0.25
N PRO A 227 7.29 -13.16 -1.10
CA PRO A 227 8.42 -12.52 -1.77
C PRO A 227 8.37 -10.97 -1.73
N THR A 228 7.20 -10.38 -1.54
CA THR A 228 6.95 -8.94 -1.76
C THR A 228 6.16 -8.26 -0.65
N GLN A 229 6.34 -8.68 0.62
CA GLN A 229 5.71 -8.00 1.75
C GLN A 229 5.97 -6.49 1.68
N LYS A 230 4.90 -5.67 1.86
CA LYS A 230 5.01 -4.20 1.88
C LYS A 230 5.39 -3.69 3.27
N PRO A 231 6.19 -2.60 3.35
CA PRO A 231 6.51 -1.97 4.63
C PRO A 231 5.26 -1.43 5.32
N THR A 232 5.12 -1.72 6.61
CA THR A 232 3.99 -1.25 7.43
C THR A 232 3.93 0.27 7.54
N GLU A 233 5.09 0.94 7.53
CA GLU A 233 5.16 2.41 7.51
C GLU A 233 4.51 3.00 6.25
N LEU A 234 4.73 2.39 5.08
CA LEU A 234 4.11 2.83 3.83
C LEU A 234 2.59 2.67 3.89
N THR A 235 2.13 1.48 4.28
CA THR A 235 0.71 1.19 4.47
C THR A 235 0.06 2.15 5.46
N LYS A 236 0.71 2.39 6.61
CA LYS A 236 0.24 3.33 7.63
C LYS A 236 0.03 4.74 7.07
N LYS A 237 0.99 5.25 6.28
CA LYS A 237 0.85 6.56 5.63
C LYS A 237 -0.34 6.64 4.70
N LEU A 238 -0.55 5.63 3.84
CA LEU A 238 -1.69 5.62 2.91
C LEU A 238 -3.04 5.53 3.64
N LEU A 239 -3.12 4.69 4.67
CA LEU A 239 -4.32 4.56 5.48
C LEU A 239 -4.63 5.85 6.25
N LEU A 240 -3.65 6.43 6.93
CA LEU A 240 -3.83 7.68 7.67
C LEU A 240 -4.26 8.83 6.76
N ALA A 241 -3.74 8.90 5.52
CA ALA A 241 -4.14 9.90 4.55
C ALA A 241 -5.64 9.83 4.20
N SER A 242 -6.24 8.63 4.23
CA SER A 242 -7.59 8.38 3.70
C SER A 242 -8.57 7.85 4.75
N LYS A 243 -8.15 7.73 6.01
CA LYS A 243 -8.97 7.23 7.11
C LYS A 243 -10.07 8.25 7.47
N PRO A 244 -11.33 7.85 7.63
CA PRO A 244 -12.35 8.69 8.27
C PRO A 244 -11.94 9.09 9.70
N SER A 245 -12.56 10.15 10.24
CA SER A 245 -12.32 10.61 11.61
C SER A 245 -12.56 9.49 12.63
N GLU A 246 -13.55 8.66 12.38
CA GLU A 246 -13.89 7.50 13.21
C GLU A 246 -14.03 6.25 12.35
N GLY A 247 -13.51 5.12 12.86
CA GLY A 247 -13.61 3.82 12.23
C GLY A 247 -13.06 3.78 10.81
N GLY A 248 -13.85 3.25 9.90
CA GLY A 248 -13.56 3.09 8.47
C GLY A 248 -13.38 1.64 8.05
N LYS A 249 -13.61 1.37 6.77
CA LYS A 249 -13.52 0.02 6.19
C LYS A 249 -12.42 -0.04 5.13
N VAL A 250 -11.55 -1.01 5.28
CA VAL A 250 -10.44 -1.30 4.36
C VAL A 250 -10.70 -2.62 3.66
N VAL A 251 -10.48 -2.66 2.37
CA VAL A 251 -10.49 -3.91 1.59
C VAL A 251 -9.12 -4.10 0.95
N VAL A 252 -8.53 -5.28 1.13
CA VAL A 252 -7.23 -5.67 0.57
C VAL A 252 -7.43 -6.91 -0.30
N PRO A 253 -7.72 -6.73 -1.60
CA PRO A 253 -8.12 -7.84 -2.47
C PRO A 253 -7.02 -8.82 -2.85
N PHE A 254 -5.75 -8.47 -2.58
CA PHE A 254 -4.57 -9.34 -2.70
C PHE A 254 -3.84 -9.27 -1.38
N ALA A 255 -4.30 -10.07 -0.39
CA ALA A 255 -3.89 -9.88 0.99
C ALA A 255 -2.44 -10.32 1.30
N GLY A 256 -1.90 -11.28 0.56
CA GLY A 256 -0.54 -11.78 0.74
C GLY A 256 -0.24 -12.11 2.21
N THR A 257 0.66 -11.34 2.82
CA THR A 257 1.02 -11.53 4.24
C THR A 257 -0.03 -11.02 5.24
N GLY A 258 -1.01 -10.21 4.80
CA GLY A 258 -1.99 -9.58 5.68
C GLY A 258 -1.47 -8.34 6.43
N SER A 259 -0.27 -7.85 6.11
CA SER A 259 0.32 -6.69 6.81
C SER A 259 -0.54 -5.44 6.71
N GLU A 260 -1.20 -5.21 5.58
CA GLU A 260 -2.11 -4.08 5.36
C GLU A 260 -3.36 -4.18 6.25
N LEU A 261 -3.93 -5.38 6.39
CA LEU A 261 -5.08 -5.60 7.27
C LEU A 261 -4.69 -5.40 8.74
N TYR A 262 -3.52 -5.90 9.13
CA TYR A 262 -3.02 -5.74 10.49
C TYR A 262 -2.86 -4.26 10.85
N ILE A 263 -2.26 -3.46 9.96
CA ILE A 263 -2.11 -2.02 10.18
C ILE A 263 -3.46 -1.30 10.20
N ALA A 264 -4.40 -1.67 9.32
CA ALA A 264 -5.75 -1.12 9.33
C ALA A 264 -6.44 -1.36 10.69
N LYS A 265 -6.39 -2.58 11.21
CA LYS A 265 -6.89 -2.95 12.54
C LYS A 265 -6.23 -2.14 13.66
N LYS A 266 -4.90 -1.97 13.62
CA LYS A 266 -4.16 -1.13 14.60
C LYS A 266 -4.59 0.34 14.56
N LEU A 267 -5.04 0.83 13.42
CA LEU A 267 -5.57 2.20 13.25
C LEU A 267 -7.07 2.31 13.59
N GLY A 268 -7.69 1.25 14.11
CA GLY A 268 -9.11 1.22 14.45
C GLY A 268 -10.04 1.19 13.24
N MET A 269 -9.59 0.63 12.12
CA MET A 269 -10.39 0.40 10.91
C MET A 269 -10.73 -1.09 10.81
N GLU A 270 -11.93 -1.40 10.34
CA GLU A 270 -12.33 -2.76 9.98
C GLU A 270 -11.70 -3.17 8.66
N ALA A 271 -11.04 -4.31 8.59
CA ALA A 271 -10.35 -4.76 7.39
C ALA A 271 -10.82 -6.13 6.90
N ILE A 272 -11.01 -6.26 5.59
CA ILE A 272 -11.32 -7.53 4.92
C ILE A 272 -10.30 -7.74 3.80
N GLY A 273 -9.77 -8.96 3.69
CA GLY A 273 -8.85 -9.34 2.62
C GLY A 273 -9.27 -10.60 1.88
N PHE A 274 -8.75 -10.75 0.67
CA PHE A 274 -8.88 -11.97 -0.12
C PHE A 274 -7.49 -12.45 -0.52
N GLU A 275 -7.29 -13.74 -0.46
CA GLU A 275 -6.05 -14.41 -0.84
C GLU A 275 -6.40 -15.75 -1.49
N ILE A 276 -5.74 -16.07 -2.59
CA ILE A 276 -5.99 -17.30 -3.34
C ILE A 276 -5.02 -18.43 -2.92
N ASN A 277 -3.85 -18.07 -2.41
CA ASN A 277 -2.85 -19.01 -1.95
C ASN A 277 -3.14 -19.42 -0.50
N GLU A 278 -3.29 -20.71 -0.23
CA GLU A 278 -3.64 -21.26 1.08
C GLU A 278 -2.58 -20.97 2.14
N ASP A 279 -1.30 -21.08 1.81
CA ASP A 279 -0.20 -20.80 2.73
C ASP A 279 -0.20 -19.32 3.17
N TYR A 280 -0.44 -18.39 2.21
CA TYR A 280 -0.53 -16.96 2.53
C TYR A 280 -1.82 -16.61 3.27
N TYR A 281 -2.91 -17.30 2.97
CA TYR A 281 -4.15 -17.19 3.74
C TYR A 281 -3.93 -17.57 5.21
N CYS A 282 -3.27 -18.70 5.50
CA CYS A 282 -2.92 -19.11 6.87
C CYS A 282 -2.00 -18.08 7.54
N MET A 283 -0.93 -17.69 6.85
CA MET A 283 0.06 -16.68 7.30
C MET A 283 -0.61 -15.36 7.68
N SER A 284 -1.50 -14.85 6.84
CA SER A 284 -2.17 -13.56 7.04
C SER A 284 -3.13 -13.55 8.22
N ASN A 285 -3.94 -14.61 8.37
CA ASN A 285 -4.87 -14.70 9.49
C ASN A 285 -4.14 -14.86 10.83
N LEU A 286 -3.02 -15.58 10.86
CA LEU A 286 -2.16 -15.65 12.05
C LEU A 286 -1.58 -14.28 12.43
N LEU A 287 -1.11 -13.50 11.45
CA LEU A 287 -0.63 -12.14 11.70
C LEU A 287 -1.74 -11.24 12.29
N ILE A 288 -2.93 -11.28 11.71
CA ILE A 288 -4.06 -10.46 12.18
C ILE A 288 -4.49 -10.86 13.60
N GLN A 289 -4.41 -12.14 13.93
CA GLN A 289 -4.79 -12.67 15.23
C GLN A 289 -3.71 -12.40 16.31
N LYS A 290 -2.45 -12.74 16.02
CA LYS A 290 -1.35 -12.74 17.00
C LYS A 290 -0.52 -11.47 16.98
N GLY A 291 -0.52 -10.72 15.89
CA GLY A 291 0.39 -9.61 15.65
C GLY A 291 1.77 -10.07 15.15
N PHE A 292 2.66 -9.12 14.91
CA PHE A 292 4.03 -9.42 14.51
C PHE A 292 4.76 -10.20 15.62
N PRO A 293 5.51 -11.25 15.28
CA PRO A 293 6.11 -12.15 16.28
C PRO A 293 7.08 -11.47 17.24
N ASN A 294 7.67 -10.34 16.84
CA ASN A 294 8.59 -9.56 17.69
C ASN A 294 7.89 -8.49 18.55
N GLY A 295 6.59 -8.30 18.42
CA GLY A 295 5.80 -7.32 19.18
C GLY A 295 6.20 -5.84 18.97
N LYS A 296 7.01 -5.53 17.95
CA LYS A 296 7.55 -4.17 17.71
C LYS A 296 6.72 -3.32 16.75
N ILE A 297 5.70 -3.89 16.12
CA ILE A 297 4.87 -3.24 15.10
C ILE A 297 3.42 -3.21 15.53
#